data_f7d4b36eb9f446e56e73688d70619472
#
_entry.id   f7d4b36eb9f446e56e73688d70619472
#
_cell.length_a   1.000
_cell.length_b   1.000
_cell.length_c   1.000
_cell.angle_alpha   90.00
_cell.angle_beta   90.00
_cell.angle_gamma   90.00
#
_symmetry.space_group_name_H-M   'P 1'
#
loop_
_entity.id
_entity.type
_entity.pdbx_description
1 polymer ?
#
loop_
_entity_poly.entity_id
_entity_poly.type
_entity_poly.pdbx_seq_one_letter_code
_entity_poly.pdbx_strand_id
1 'polypeptide(L)'
;MPAITQKGHRGSRVKLGGSILALVLLENGRQVRGRMNQLSVNGGLISLEHPLDEGIRVTVLFHLGSTSIRCRAYMLFPMWATQGCLQPFRFLDLPEADRSSLNRELENLVRAGASQEEDDSE
;
A
#
# COMPACT_ATOMS: atom_id res chain seq x y z
N MET A 1 29.09 -0.55 7.61
CA MET A 1 28.42 -0.47 7.33
C MET A 1 27.63 -0.69 6.50
N PRO A 2 27.54 -0.81 6.08
CA PRO A 2 26.77 -0.90 5.01
C PRO A 2 25.50 -1.55 5.13
N ALA A 3 25.34 -2.44 5.88
CA ALA A 3 24.10 -3.09 6.00
C ALA A 3 23.02 -2.09 6.16
N ILE A 4 23.37 -1.03 6.69
CA ILE A 4 22.44 -0.04 6.92
C ILE A 4 21.77 0.43 5.70
N THR A 5 22.48 0.49 4.63
CA THR A 5 21.91 0.94 3.45
C THR A 5 20.81 0.05 3.01
N GLN A 6 20.80 -1.16 3.44
CA GLN A 6 19.79 -2.06 3.03
C GLN A 6 18.42 -1.59 3.40
N LYS A 7 18.31 -0.97 4.50
CA LYS A 7 17.02 -0.51 4.92
C LYS A 7 16.42 0.46 3.97
N GLY A 8 17.23 1.27 3.38
CA GLY A 8 16.70 2.23 2.45
C GLY A 8 15.99 1.59 1.30
N HIS A 9 16.27 0.33 1.02
CA HIS A 9 15.64 -0.33 -0.09
C HIS A 9 14.21 -0.70 0.18
N ARG A 10 13.82 -0.71 1.41
CA ARG A 10 12.46 -1.04 1.74
C ARG A 10 11.52 0.09 1.50
N GLY A 11 12.05 1.28 1.41
CA GLY A 11 11.22 2.44 1.28
C GLY A 11 10.56 2.76 2.59
N SER A 12 9.90 3.86 2.63
CA SER A 12 9.21 4.32 3.81
C SER A 12 7.72 4.20 3.60
N ARG A 13 7.02 3.95 4.68
CA ARG A 13 5.58 3.93 4.65
C ARG A 13 5.07 5.31 4.96
N VAL A 14 4.20 5.80 4.10
CA VAL A 14 3.59 7.11 4.28
C VAL A 14 2.20 6.90 4.81
N LYS A 15 1.86 7.60 5.88
CA LYS A 15 0.53 7.49 6.49
C LYS A 15 -0.43 8.38 5.74
N LEU A 16 -1.51 7.81 5.25
CA LEU A 16 -2.48 8.52 4.45
C LEU A 16 -3.77 8.78 5.20
N GLY A 17 -3.94 8.15 6.34
CA GLY A 17 -5.11 8.41 7.17
C GLY A 17 -6.44 8.03 6.56
N GLY A 18 -6.42 7.18 5.56
CA GLY A 18 -7.67 6.76 4.94
C GLY A 18 -8.26 7.77 3.99
N SER A 19 -7.50 8.77 3.58
CA SER A 19 -8.02 9.79 2.68
C SER A 19 -8.07 9.35 1.23
N ILE A 20 -7.42 8.23 0.91
CA ILE A 20 -7.33 7.75 -0.47
C ILE A 20 -8.13 6.47 -0.60
N LEU A 21 -9.07 6.49 -1.54
CA LEU A 21 -9.87 5.30 -1.82
C LEU A 21 -9.04 4.30 -2.60
N ALA A 22 -9.26 3.03 -2.30
CA ALA A 22 -8.63 1.96 -3.04
C ALA A 22 -9.70 0.96 -3.43
N LEU A 23 -9.54 0.42 -4.62
CA LEU A 23 -10.45 -0.60 -5.11
C LEU A 23 -9.66 -1.89 -5.22
N VAL A 24 -10.20 -2.95 -4.63
CA VAL A 24 -9.56 -4.25 -4.66
C VAL A 24 -10.40 -5.18 -5.54
N LEU A 25 -9.82 -5.65 -6.63
CA LEU A 25 -10.51 -6.54 -7.54
C LEU A 25 -10.10 -7.97 -7.25
N LEU A 26 -11.07 -8.79 -6.93
CA LEU A 26 -10.81 -10.20 -6.63
C LEU A 26 -10.87 -11.01 -7.90
N GLU A 27 -10.25 -12.18 -7.86
CA GLU A 27 -10.20 -13.03 -9.06
C GLU A 27 -11.57 -13.50 -9.51
N ASN A 28 -12.51 -13.58 -8.58
CA ASN A 28 -13.87 -14.02 -8.95
C ASN A 28 -14.71 -12.87 -9.51
N GLY A 29 -14.11 -11.72 -9.76
CA GLY A 29 -14.84 -10.59 -10.33
C GLY A 29 -15.45 -9.65 -9.34
N ARG A 30 -15.42 -9.99 -8.06
CA ARG A 30 -15.97 -9.10 -7.03
C ARG A 30 -15.04 -7.93 -6.81
N GLN A 31 -15.63 -6.82 -6.43
CA GLN A 31 -14.86 -5.61 -6.11
C GLN A 31 -15.10 -5.27 -4.66
N VAL A 32 -14.05 -4.88 -3.97
CA VAL A 32 -14.13 -4.49 -2.58
C VAL A 32 -13.53 -3.09 -2.47
N ARG A 33 -14.23 -2.21 -1.80
CA ARG A 33 -13.75 -0.86 -1.58
C ARG A 33 -13.02 -0.79 -0.25
N GLY A 34 -11.95 -0.03 -0.23
CA GLY A 34 -11.22 0.20 1.00
C GLY A 34 -10.62 1.58 0.97
N ARG A 35 -9.92 1.91 2.04
CA ARG A 35 -9.21 3.17 2.13
C ARG A 35 -7.76 2.87 2.45
N MET A 36 -6.89 3.54 1.71
CA MET A 36 -5.46 3.33 1.90
C MET A 36 -5.04 4.02 3.18
N ASN A 37 -4.56 3.24 4.11
CA ASN A 37 -4.13 3.75 5.41
C ASN A 37 -2.65 4.11 5.38
N GLN A 38 -1.84 3.23 4.82
CA GLN A 38 -0.41 3.48 4.66
C GLN A 38 0.00 2.93 3.30
N LEU A 39 1.06 3.52 2.74
CA LEU A 39 1.50 3.12 1.42
C LEU A 39 3.01 3.29 1.27
N SER A 40 3.63 2.34 0.60
CA SER A 40 5.02 2.42 0.22
C SER A 40 5.15 1.84 -1.18
N VAL A 41 6.35 1.86 -1.73
CA VAL A 41 6.56 1.29 -3.07
C VAL A 41 6.50 -0.23 -3.06
N ASN A 42 6.47 -0.85 -1.90
CA ASN A 42 6.41 -2.31 -1.81
C ASN A 42 5.01 -2.83 -1.52
N GLY A 43 4.13 -1.99 -1.05
CA GLY A 43 2.79 -2.40 -0.68
C GLY A 43 2.18 -1.39 0.26
N GLY A 44 1.25 -1.83 1.09
CA GLY A 44 0.61 -0.91 1.99
C GLY A 44 -0.32 -1.58 2.98
N LEU A 45 -1.20 -0.76 3.52
CA LEU A 45 -2.16 -1.18 4.53
C LEU A 45 -3.50 -0.56 4.15
N ILE A 46 -4.49 -1.39 3.91
CA ILE A 46 -5.82 -0.94 3.49
C ILE A 46 -6.83 -1.20 4.61
N SER A 47 -7.67 -0.21 4.88
CA SER A 47 -8.80 -0.41 5.78
C SER A 47 -9.93 -1.03 4.99
N LEU A 48 -10.44 -2.15 5.47
CA LEU A 48 -11.54 -2.86 4.83
C LEU A 48 -12.63 -3.13 5.85
N GLU A 49 -13.85 -3.27 5.36
CA GLU A 49 -14.96 -3.59 6.22
C GLU A 49 -14.85 -5.04 6.71
N HIS A 50 -14.44 -5.92 5.83
CA HIS A 50 -14.27 -7.33 6.15
C HIS A 50 -12.91 -7.80 5.67
N PRO A 51 -12.26 -8.69 6.41
CA PRO A 51 -10.94 -9.13 6.01
C PRO A 51 -10.98 -10.05 4.79
N LEU A 52 -9.90 -10.02 4.04
CA LEU A 52 -9.69 -10.93 2.94
C LEU A 52 -8.72 -12.01 3.39
N ASP A 53 -8.80 -13.17 2.78
CA ASP A 53 -7.95 -14.28 3.17
C ASP A 53 -6.49 -13.97 2.90
N GLU A 54 -5.65 -14.39 3.82
CA GLU A 54 -4.22 -14.25 3.65
C GLU A 54 -3.77 -15.02 2.43
N GLY A 55 -2.91 -14.39 1.64
CA GLY A 55 -2.30 -15.05 0.50
C GLY A 55 -3.07 -14.92 -0.81
N ILE A 56 -4.31 -14.44 -0.78
CA ILE A 56 -5.02 -14.34 -2.05
C ILE A 56 -4.45 -13.23 -2.90
N ARG A 57 -4.55 -13.41 -4.19
CA ARG A 57 -4.07 -12.42 -5.15
C ARG A 57 -5.21 -11.58 -5.63
N VAL A 58 -4.95 -10.30 -5.74
CA VAL A 58 -5.95 -9.32 -6.13
C VAL A 58 -5.30 -8.30 -7.03
N THR A 59 -6.10 -7.40 -7.57
CA THR A 59 -5.56 -6.23 -8.24
C THR A 59 -5.98 -5.02 -7.42
N VAL A 60 -5.03 -4.17 -7.08
CA VAL A 60 -5.30 -2.97 -6.30
C VAL A 60 -5.23 -1.78 -7.22
N LEU A 61 -6.26 -0.92 -7.15
CA LEU A 61 -6.31 0.31 -7.96
C LEU A 61 -6.47 1.48 -7.02
N PHE A 62 -5.71 2.52 -7.26
CA PHE A 62 -5.86 3.75 -6.50
C PHE A 62 -5.21 4.90 -7.26
N HIS A 63 -5.56 6.11 -6.85
CA HIS A 63 -4.96 7.33 -7.40
C HIS A 63 -4.21 8.03 -6.28
N LEU A 64 -3.05 8.52 -6.60
CA LEU A 64 -2.26 9.27 -5.65
C LEU A 64 -1.66 10.45 -6.40
N GLY A 65 -2.10 11.66 -6.05
CA GLY A 65 -1.68 12.83 -6.78
C GLY A 65 -2.10 12.71 -8.24
N SER A 66 -1.17 12.80 -9.15
CA SER A 66 -1.46 12.69 -10.57
C SER A 66 -1.20 11.29 -11.10
N THR A 67 -0.93 10.35 -10.22
CA THR A 67 -0.55 9.00 -10.62
C THR A 67 -1.67 8.03 -10.32
N SER A 68 -1.98 7.16 -11.28
CA SER A 68 -2.94 6.08 -11.09
C SER A 68 -2.16 4.78 -11.10
N ILE A 69 -2.41 3.96 -10.11
CA ILE A 69 -1.74 2.68 -9.98
C ILE A 69 -2.77 1.57 -10.12
N ARG A 70 -2.44 0.59 -10.94
CA ARG A 70 -3.21 -0.63 -11.07
C ARG A 70 -2.19 -1.76 -11.05
N CYS A 71 -2.15 -2.51 -9.98
CA CYS A 71 -1.10 -3.49 -9.81
C CYS A 71 -1.62 -4.70 -9.08
N ARG A 72 -1.16 -5.87 -9.49
CA ARG A 72 -1.48 -7.08 -8.76
C ARG A 72 -0.77 -7.06 -7.42
N ALA A 73 -1.42 -7.66 -6.44
CA ALA A 73 -0.89 -7.70 -5.10
C ALA A 73 -1.40 -8.96 -4.42
N TYR A 74 -0.80 -9.31 -3.30
CA TYR A 74 -1.35 -10.38 -2.50
C TYR A 74 -1.55 -9.86 -1.08
N MET A 75 -2.56 -10.43 -0.44
CA MET A 75 -2.95 -9.99 0.90
C MET A 75 -2.13 -10.72 1.94
N LEU A 76 -1.77 -9.99 2.99
CA LEU A 76 -1.12 -10.57 4.14
C LEU A 76 -2.16 -10.75 5.24
N PHE A 77 -1.74 -11.24 6.38
CA PHE A 77 -2.65 -11.53 7.46
C PHE A 77 -3.31 -10.26 7.98
N PRO A 78 -4.66 -10.24 8.07
CA PRO A 78 -5.35 -9.02 8.48
C PRO A 78 -5.22 -8.76 9.97
N MET A 79 -5.29 -7.47 10.34
CA MET A 79 -5.29 -7.06 11.73
C MET A 79 -6.62 -6.40 12.03
N TRP A 80 -7.16 -6.69 13.19
CA TRP A 80 -8.44 -6.12 13.56
C TRP A 80 -8.27 -4.68 14.00
N ALA A 81 -9.26 -3.85 13.68
CA ALA A 81 -9.29 -2.46 14.06
C ALA A 81 -10.56 -2.22 14.84
N THR A 82 -10.74 -0.99 15.31
CA THR A 82 -11.96 -0.64 16.04
C THR A 82 -13.18 -0.91 15.18
N GLN A 83 -13.08 -0.58 13.90
CA GLN A 83 -14.13 -0.89 12.94
C GLN A 83 -13.46 -1.56 11.75
N GLY A 84 -13.96 -2.73 11.37
CA GLY A 84 -13.40 -3.43 10.24
C GLY A 84 -12.03 -3.99 10.54
N CYS A 85 -11.16 -3.93 9.57
CA CYS A 85 -9.81 -4.46 9.73
C CYS A 85 -8.81 -3.66 8.91
N LEU A 86 -7.55 -3.85 9.24
CA LEU A 86 -6.45 -3.30 8.48
C LEU A 86 -5.77 -4.47 7.80
N GLN A 87 -5.76 -4.44 6.47
CA GLN A 87 -5.24 -5.55 5.69
C GLN A 87 -3.95 -5.15 5.02
N PRO A 88 -2.83 -5.73 5.43
CA PRO A 88 -1.56 -5.44 4.76
C PRO A 88 -1.53 -6.15 3.42
N PHE A 89 -0.81 -5.58 2.47
CA PHE A 89 -0.65 -6.21 1.17
C PHE A 89 0.71 -5.86 0.59
N ARG A 90 1.15 -6.69 -0.35
CA ARG A 90 2.40 -6.44 -1.06
C ARG A 90 2.12 -6.46 -2.55
N PHE A 91 2.73 -5.51 -3.24
CA PHE A 91 2.64 -5.48 -4.69
C PHE A 91 3.38 -6.67 -5.30
N LEU A 92 2.81 -7.21 -6.37
CA LEU A 92 3.50 -8.14 -7.23
C LEU A 92 3.84 -7.38 -8.50
N ASP A 93 5.01 -7.52 -9.01
CA ASP A 93 5.34 -6.98 -10.33
C ASP A 93 4.94 -5.53 -10.59
N LEU A 94 5.20 -4.64 -9.65
CA LEU A 94 4.96 -3.23 -9.92
C LEU A 94 5.97 -2.75 -10.96
N PRO A 95 5.51 -2.28 -12.13
CA PRO A 95 6.44 -1.84 -13.17
C PRO A 95 7.32 -0.71 -12.69
N GLU A 96 8.52 -0.65 -13.22
CA GLU A 96 9.48 0.35 -12.79
C GLU A 96 8.97 1.77 -12.97
N ALA A 97 8.28 2.05 -14.06
CA ALA A 97 7.74 3.37 -14.29
C ALA A 97 6.72 3.74 -13.22
N ASP A 98 5.89 2.77 -12.85
CA ASP A 98 4.89 3.00 -11.81
C ASP A 98 5.55 3.15 -10.46
N ARG A 99 6.59 2.37 -10.21
CA ARG A 99 7.32 2.48 -8.95
C ARG A 99 7.94 3.87 -8.80
N SER A 100 8.52 4.38 -9.87
CA SER A 100 9.12 5.71 -9.85
C SER A 100 8.07 6.79 -9.63
N SER A 101 6.95 6.67 -10.33
CA SER A 101 5.87 7.64 -10.17
C SER A 101 5.31 7.60 -8.77
N LEU A 102 5.09 6.40 -8.24
CA LEU A 102 4.56 6.26 -6.90
C LEU A 102 5.52 6.84 -5.87
N ASN A 103 6.80 6.54 -6.02
CA ASN A 103 7.79 7.04 -5.10
C ASN A 103 7.81 8.57 -5.09
N ARG A 104 7.71 9.18 -6.27
CA ARG A 104 7.68 10.63 -6.36
C ARG A 104 6.47 11.22 -5.65
N GLU A 105 5.30 10.60 -5.84
CA GLU A 105 4.09 11.11 -5.19
C GLU A 105 4.18 10.95 -3.69
N LEU A 106 4.75 9.84 -3.22
CA LEU A 106 4.89 9.64 -1.78
C LEU A 106 5.85 10.67 -1.19
N GLU A 107 6.94 10.97 -1.89
CA GLU A 107 7.86 11.99 -1.43
C GLU A 107 7.19 13.35 -1.36
N ASN A 108 6.34 13.65 -2.34
CA ASN A 108 5.62 14.90 -2.35
C ASN A 108 4.70 15.01 -1.14
N LEU A 109 4.06 13.91 -0.78
CA LEU A 109 3.19 13.92 0.39
C LEU A 109 3.97 14.19 1.66
N VAL A 110 5.13 13.59 1.79
CA VAL A 110 5.95 13.78 2.98
C VAL A 110 6.40 15.23 3.06
N ARG A 111 6.78 15.84 1.94
CA ARG A 111 7.15 17.24 1.93
C ARG A 111 5.98 18.12 2.30
N ALA A 112 4.78 17.71 1.98
CA ALA A 112 3.58 18.48 2.31
C ALA A 112 3.11 18.26 3.75
N GLY A 113 3.83 17.44 4.51
CA GLY A 113 3.50 17.24 5.92
C GLY A 113 2.99 15.90 6.31
N ALA A 114 2.85 14.96 5.39
CA ALA A 114 2.36 13.64 5.75
C ALA A 114 3.38 12.94 6.64
N SER A 115 2.88 12.14 7.55
CA SER A 115 3.74 11.36 8.43
C SER A 115 4.38 10.22 7.67
N GLN A 116 5.59 9.92 8.04
CA GLN A 116 6.34 8.85 7.41
C GLN A 116 6.88 7.94 8.48
N GLU A 117 6.78 6.66 8.22
CA GLU A 117 7.26 5.67 9.16
C GLU A 117 8.21 4.76 8.41
N GLU A 118 9.41 4.59 8.91
CA GLU A 118 10.36 3.72 8.26
C GLU A 118 9.97 2.28 8.45
N ASP A 119 10.18 1.50 7.41
CA ASP A 119 9.93 0.08 7.48
C ASP A 119 11.21 -0.56 7.97
N ASP A 120 11.33 -0.70 9.26
CA ASP A 120 12.53 -1.27 9.84
C ASP A 120 12.32 -2.67 10.35
N SER A 121 11.28 -3.30 9.94
CA SER A 121 11.08 -4.67 10.34
C SER A 121 12.04 -5.53 9.55
N GLU A 122 12.78 -6.26 10.15
CA GLU A 122 13.67 -7.16 9.46
C GLU A 122 14.16 -8.18 10.37
#